data_3fb002282b673461c8c9cbca6f4ab75a
#
_entry.id   3fb002282b673461c8c9cbca6f4ab75a
#
_cell.length_a   1.000
_cell.length_b   1.000
_cell.length_c   1.000
_cell.angle_alpha   90.00
_cell.angle_beta   90.00
_cell.angle_gamma   90.00
#
_symmetry.space_group_name_H-M   'P 1'
#
loop_
_entity.id
_entity.type
_entity.pdbx_description
1 polymer ?
#
loop_
_entity_poly.entity_id
_entity_poly.type
_entity_poly.pdbx_seq_one_letter_code
_entity_poly.pdbx_strand_id
1 'polypeptide(L)'
;EYITARDLVTVPDLAREVWRTQMMSPERQRVSPFFLGGDTIIISYPTDTMTHEEKLMSLRGNNPHFSRAVVHHELIPGHHLQQFMLKRYRPYRSEFATPFWMEGWALYWEMLLWDLGFAETPEDKIGMLFWRKHRCARIIFSLNYHLKRMTPDECIEYLVDRVGHERNNATAEVRRSFAGSYGPLYQAAYMLGGLQIRQLHEELVQKGSWSNRQFHDAILQEHSMPIEMLRAKLLQLPLEADWQPTW
;
A
#
# COMPACT_ATOMS: atom_id res chain seq x y z
N GLU A 1 -2.85 9.62 -16.94
CA GLU A 1 -3.96 10.45 -17.47
C GLU A 1 -5.01 10.77 -16.40
N TYR A 2 -5.65 9.77 -15.74
CA TYR A 2 -6.73 9.95 -14.77
C TYR A 2 -6.40 10.96 -13.65
N ILE A 3 -5.23 10.85 -13.06
CA ILE A 3 -4.75 11.67 -11.93
C ILE A 3 -4.44 13.10 -12.40
N THR A 4 -3.78 13.23 -13.54
CA THR A 4 -3.41 14.53 -14.12
C THR A 4 -4.65 15.31 -14.58
N ALA A 5 -5.60 14.63 -15.23
CA ALA A 5 -6.86 15.25 -15.70
C ALA A 5 -7.72 15.80 -14.55
N ARG A 6 -7.55 15.28 -13.33
CA ARG A 6 -8.28 15.72 -12.13
C ARG A 6 -7.46 16.59 -11.19
N ASP A 7 -6.24 16.94 -11.60
CA ASP A 7 -5.32 17.77 -10.80
C ASP A 7 -5.15 17.27 -9.34
N LEU A 8 -4.98 15.95 -9.19
CA LEU A 8 -4.93 15.35 -7.86
C LEU A 8 -3.56 15.49 -7.19
N VAL A 9 -2.47 15.35 -7.93
CA VAL A 9 -1.09 15.44 -7.44
C VAL A 9 -0.15 15.83 -8.57
N THR A 10 0.93 16.53 -8.26
CA THR A 10 1.99 16.82 -9.23
C THR A 10 2.76 15.55 -9.57
N VAL A 11 2.79 15.20 -10.86
CA VAL A 11 3.60 14.09 -11.37
C VAL A 11 4.68 14.67 -12.26
N PRO A 12 5.94 14.77 -11.79
CA PRO A 12 7.05 15.26 -12.61
C PRO A 12 7.24 14.41 -13.87
N ASP A 13 7.59 15.04 -15.00
CA ASP A 13 7.75 14.32 -16.26
C ASP A 13 8.77 13.19 -16.15
N LEU A 14 9.90 13.44 -15.50
CA LEU A 14 10.90 12.41 -15.26
C LEU A 14 10.36 11.20 -14.47
N ALA A 15 9.42 11.41 -13.55
CA ALA A 15 8.79 10.29 -12.83
C ALA A 15 7.95 9.39 -13.74
N ARG A 16 7.43 9.94 -14.84
CA ARG A 16 6.69 9.18 -15.86
C ARG A 16 7.60 8.36 -16.77
N GLU A 17 8.86 8.74 -16.90
CA GLU A 17 9.80 8.15 -17.83
C GLU A 17 10.72 7.10 -17.21
N VAL A 18 11.01 7.20 -15.92
CA VAL A 18 12.05 6.37 -15.27
C VAL A 18 11.54 5.09 -14.64
N TRP A 19 10.23 4.88 -14.52
CA TRP A 19 9.71 3.62 -14.00
C TRP A 19 9.99 2.46 -14.97
N ARG A 20 10.20 1.28 -14.44
CA ARG A 20 10.45 0.08 -15.24
C ARG A 20 9.89 -1.15 -14.55
N THR A 21 9.75 -2.22 -15.30
CA THR A 21 9.30 -3.52 -14.80
C THR A 21 10.44 -4.53 -14.79
N GLN A 22 10.40 -5.44 -13.83
CA GLN A 22 11.31 -6.57 -13.73
C GLN A 22 10.55 -7.81 -13.30
N MET A 23 10.90 -8.95 -13.87
CA MET A 23 10.35 -10.23 -13.45
C MET A 23 10.94 -10.61 -12.09
N MET A 24 10.09 -11.08 -11.18
CA MET A 24 10.51 -11.54 -9.85
C MET A 24 11.20 -12.90 -9.95
N SER A 25 12.28 -13.12 -9.20
CA SER A 25 12.90 -14.44 -9.17
C SER A 25 11.98 -15.51 -8.55
N PRO A 26 12.09 -16.78 -8.94
CA PRO A 26 11.28 -17.86 -8.38
C PRO A 26 11.37 -17.96 -6.84
N GLU A 27 12.57 -17.74 -6.28
CA GLU A 27 12.80 -17.79 -4.83
C GLU A 27 12.03 -16.70 -4.11
N ARG A 28 12.03 -15.47 -4.66
CA ARG A 28 11.33 -14.34 -4.07
C ARG A 28 9.82 -14.52 -4.13
N GLN A 29 9.29 -15.17 -5.16
CA GLN A 29 7.84 -15.42 -5.29
C GLN A 29 7.27 -16.31 -4.18
N ARG A 30 8.11 -17.11 -3.48
CA ARG A 30 7.68 -17.92 -2.32
C ARG A 30 7.19 -17.07 -1.14
N VAL A 31 7.59 -15.80 -1.08
CA VAL A 31 7.23 -14.84 -0.03
C VAL A 31 6.64 -13.53 -0.58
N SER A 32 6.46 -13.43 -1.88
CA SER A 32 5.91 -12.23 -2.54
C SER A 32 5.13 -12.66 -3.78
N PRO A 33 3.88 -13.13 -3.61
CA PRO A 33 3.11 -13.73 -4.72
C PRO A 33 2.47 -12.69 -5.64
N PHE A 34 2.61 -11.41 -5.35
CA PHE A 34 2.01 -10.28 -6.07
C PHE A 34 3.08 -9.32 -6.60
N PHE A 35 2.66 -8.12 -6.99
CA PHE A 35 3.56 -7.05 -7.41
C PHE A 35 4.25 -6.41 -6.21
N LEU A 36 5.42 -5.82 -6.46
CA LEU A 36 6.12 -4.96 -5.51
C LEU A 36 6.49 -3.67 -6.24
N GLY A 37 6.27 -2.53 -5.58
CA GLY A 37 6.56 -1.21 -6.12
C GLY A 37 7.93 -0.66 -5.70
N GLY A 38 8.15 0.57 -6.09
CA GLY A 38 9.36 1.33 -5.82
C GLY A 38 9.93 1.96 -7.09
N ASP A 39 11.26 2.01 -7.20
CA ASP A 39 11.94 2.48 -8.44
C ASP A 39 11.69 1.53 -9.63
N THR A 40 11.41 0.28 -9.34
CA THR A 40 11.11 -0.77 -10.32
C THR A 40 9.89 -1.54 -9.85
N ILE A 41 8.93 -1.75 -10.73
CA ILE A 41 7.79 -2.63 -10.49
C ILE A 41 8.24 -4.06 -10.71
N ILE A 42 8.27 -4.84 -9.63
CA ILE A 42 8.66 -6.25 -9.66
C ILE A 42 7.40 -7.10 -9.77
N ILE A 43 7.35 -7.94 -10.82
CA ILE A 43 6.14 -8.68 -11.21
C ILE A 43 6.31 -10.15 -10.88
N SER A 44 5.36 -10.71 -10.12
CA SER A 44 5.20 -12.15 -9.94
C SER A 44 4.52 -12.77 -11.16
N TYR A 45 4.92 -14.00 -11.51
CA TYR A 45 4.44 -14.73 -12.69
C TYR A 45 4.62 -16.25 -12.49
N PRO A 46 3.91 -17.11 -13.23
CA PRO A 46 4.12 -18.54 -13.22
C PRO A 46 5.55 -18.92 -13.63
N THR A 47 6.21 -19.79 -12.88
CA THR A 47 7.58 -20.27 -13.14
C THR A 47 7.59 -21.74 -13.54
N ASP A 48 8.69 -22.21 -14.16
CA ASP A 48 8.82 -23.59 -14.62
C ASP A 48 8.78 -24.62 -13.48
N THR A 49 9.18 -24.21 -12.27
CA THR A 49 9.18 -25.06 -11.09
C THR A 49 7.81 -25.25 -10.46
N MET A 50 6.80 -24.48 -10.87
CA MET A 50 5.44 -24.60 -10.41
C MET A 50 4.72 -25.75 -11.11
N THR A 51 3.91 -26.48 -10.36
CA THR A 51 2.94 -27.43 -10.94
C THR A 51 1.92 -26.70 -11.81
N HIS A 52 1.19 -27.43 -12.65
CA HIS A 52 0.14 -26.81 -13.47
C HIS A 52 -0.91 -26.06 -12.62
N GLU A 53 -1.36 -26.66 -11.51
CA GLU A 53 -2.32 -26.05 -10.61
C GLU A 53 -1.78 -24.77 -9.94
N GLU A 54 -0.51 -24.77 -9.50
CA GLU A 54 0.12 -23.59 -8.95
C GLU A 54 0.25 -22.45 -9.97
N LYS A 55 0.54 -22.78 -11.24
CA LYS A 55 0.53 -21.78 -12.34
C LYS A 55 -0.85 -21.16 -12.52
N LEU A 56 -1.91 -21.97 -12.50
CA LEU A 56 -3.28 -21.48 -12.58
C LEU A 56 -3.66 -20.62 -11.38
N MET A 57 -3.29 -21.01 -10.15
CA MET A 57 -3.49 -20.20 -8.95
C MET A 57 -2.78 -18.85 -9.03
N SER A 58 -1.54 -18.85 -9.50
CA SER A 58 -0.77 -17.60 -9.70
C SER A 58 -1.47 -16.66 -10.69
N LEU A 59 -1.96 -17.16 -11.81
CA LEU A 59 -2.68 -16.37 -12.80
C LEU A 59 -4.03 -15.86 -12.28
N ARG A 60 -4.79 -16.67 -11.53
CA ARG A 60 -6.04 -16.24 -10.90
C ARG A 60 -5.80 -15.16 -9.85
N GLY A 61 -4.76 -15.31 -9.01
CA GLY A 61 -4.40 -14.33 -7.99
C GLY A 61 -3.84 -13.01 -8.54
N ASN A 62 -3.31 -13.03 -9.77
CA ASN A 62 -2.77 -11.86 -10.48
C ASN A 62 -3.61 -11.52 -11.73
N ASN A 63 -4.91 -11.72 -11.69
CA ASN A 63 -5.81 -11.42 -12.80
C ASN A 63 -5.86 -9.90 -13.09
N PRO A 64 -6.32 -9.49 -14.30
CA PRO A 64 -6.33 -8.08 -14.70
C PRO A 64 -7.04 -7.13 -13.73
N HIS A 65 -8.16 -7.55 -13.15
CA HIS A 65 -8.95 -6.71 -12.25
C HIS A 65 -8.26 -6.53 -10.89
N PHE A 66 -7.58 -7.57 -10.39
CA PHE A 66 -6.75 -7.48 -9.19
C PHE A 66 -5.49 -6.66 -9.44
N SER A 67 -4.83 -6.86 -10.58
CA SER A 67 -3.64 -6.12 -10.98
C SER A 67 -3.95 -4.64 -11.17
N ARG A 68 -5.10 -4.30 -11.79
CA ARG A 68 -5.55 -2.91 -11.95
C ARG A 68 -5.75 -2.20 -10.63
N ALA A 69 -6.24 -2.90 -9.61
CA ALA A 69 -6.42 -2.33 -8.28
C ALA A 69 -5.11 -2.09 -7.53
N VAL A 70 -4.02 -2.77 -7.90
CA VAL A 70 -2.70 -2.68 -7.25
C VAL A 70 -1.73 -1.78 -8.02
N VAL A 71 -1.85 -1.65 -9.33
CA VAL A 71 -0.88 -0.91 -10.15
C VAL A 71 -0.68 0.53 -9.68
N HIS A 72 -1.74 1.21 -9.27
CA HIS A 72 -1.64 2.58 -8.77
C HIS A 72 -1.07 2.66 -7.33
N HIS A 73 -1.17 1.57 -6.54
CA HIS A 73 -0.49 1.43 -5.27
C HIS A 73 1.04 1.36 -5.48
N GLU A 74 1.48 0.57 -6.45
CA GLU A 74 2.91 0.32 -6.69
C GLU A 74 3.57 1.39 -7.57
N LEU A 75 2.83 2.00 -8.50
CA LEU A 75 3.39 2.91 -9.51
C LEU A 75 3.07 4.38 -9.17
N ILE A 76 2.19 5.00 -9.94
CA ILE A 76 1.76 6.40 -9.81
C ILE A 76 0.24 6.41 -9.55
N PRO A 77 -0.18 6.99 -8.45
CA PRO A 77 0.50 7.90 -7.52
C PRO A 77 1.16 7.23 -6.30
N GLY A 78 1.25 5.91 -6.26
CA GLY A 78 1.74 5.12 -5.13
C GLY A 78 3.26 5.16 -4.93
N HIS A 79 3.84 3.99 -4.64
CA HIS A 79 5.22 3.87 -4.17
C HIS A 79 6.26 4.47 -5.11
N HIS A 80 6.10 4.34 -6.44
CA HIS A 80 7.07 4.90 -7.36
C HIS A 80 7.13 6.43 -7.26
N LEU A 81 5.98 7.11 -7.34
CA LEU A 81 5.93 8.57 -7.19
C LEU A 81 6.43 9.00 -5.80
N GLN A 82 6.00 8.30 -4.76
CA GLN A 82 6.42 8.53 -3.39
C GLN A 82 7.95 8.50 -3.27
N GLN A 83 8.60 7.42 -3.70
CA GLN A 83 10.06 7.28 -3.61
C GLN A 83 10.79 8.27 -4.52
N PHE A 84 10.24 8.56 -5.71
CA PHE A 84 10.78 9.58 -6.59
C PHE A 84 10.84 10.95 -5.91
N MET A 85 9.81 11.33 -5.17
CA MET A 85 9.73 12.60 -4.44
C MET A 85 10.60 12.60 -3.20
N LEU A 86 10.66 11.50 -2.43
CA LEU A 86 11.50 11.37 -1.24
C LEU A 86 12.99 11.60 -1.52
N LYS A 87 13.49 11.17 -2.69
CA LYS A 87 14.88 11.39 -3.09
C LYS A 87 15.21 12.87 -3.38
N ARG A 88 14.18 13.72 -3.54
CA ARG A 88 14.30 15.13 -3.94
C ARG A 88 13.96 16.12 -2.84
N TYR A 89 13.09 15.72 -1.93
CA TYR A 89 12.62 16.60 -0.86
C TYR A 89 13.04 16.06 0.49
N ARG A 90 13.78 16.85 1.26
CA ARG A 90 14.17 16.59 2.67
C ARG A 90 14.73 15.17 2.91
N PRO A 91 15.70 14.68 2.11
CA PRO A 91 16.20 13.31 2.22
C PRO A 91 16.79 12.96 3.60
N TYR A 92 17.20 13.97 4.39
CA TYR A 92 17.66 13.80 5.76
C TYR A 92 16.58 13.26 6.72
N ARG A 93 15.30 13.27 6.32
CA ARG A 93 14.21 12.71 7.11
C ARG A 93 13.99 11.20 6.88
N SER A 94 14.78 10.56 6.05
CA SER A 94 14.72 9.11 5.84
C SER A 94 14.83 8.29 7.13
N GLU A 95 15.58 8.80 8.12
CA GLU A 95 15.73 8.20 9.45
C GLU A 95 14.41 8.15 10.26
N PHE A 96 13.42 8.95 9.91
CA PHE A 96 12.10 8.98 10.55
C PHE A 96 11.05 8.22 9.77
N ALA A 97 11.46 7.41 8.78
CA ALA A 97 10.56 6.64 7.96
C ALA A 97 9.74 5.64 8.80
N THR A 98 8.43 5.61 8.56
CA THR A 98 7.54 4.65 9.19
C THR A 98 6.75 3.87 8.13
N PRO A 99 6.46 2.57 8.36
CA PRO A 99 5.59 1.83 7.45
C PRO A 99 4.18 2.43 7.38
N PHE A 100 3.70 3.11 8.42
CA PHE A 100 2.41 3.80 8.42
C PHE A 100 2.34 4.91 7.38
N TRP A 101 3.42 5.68 7.21
CA TRP A 101 3.48 6.70 6.17
C TRP A 101 3.70 6.07 4.79
N MET A 102 4.62 5.10 4.69
CA MET A 102 5.00 4.49 3.42
C MET A 102 3.84 3.72 2.78
N GLU A 103 3.32 2.74 3.49
CA GLU A 103 2.22 1.88 3.02
C GLU A 103 0.87 2.58 3.10
N GLY A 104 0.71 3.44 4.12
CA GLY A 104 -0.50 4.24 4.29
C GLY A 104 -0.77 5.18 3.13
N TRP A 105 0.27 5.80 2.55
CA TRP A 105 0.16 6.62 1.36
C TRP A 105 -0.44 5.84 0.18
N ALA A 106 0.13 4.69 -0.14
CA ALA A 106 -0.32 3.88 -1.26
C ALA A 106 -1.74 3.34 -1.04
N LEU A 107 -2.07 2.92 0.19
CA LEU A 107 -3.42 2.47 0.52
C LEU A 107 -4.45 3.61 0.55
N TYR A 108 -4.07 4.78 1.02
CA TYR A 108 -4.94 5.96 0.94
C TYR A 108 -5.35 6.24 -0.51
N TRP A 109 -4.44 6.09 -1.48
CA TRP A 109 -4.78 6.21 -2.89
C TRP A 109 -5.73 5.11 -3.40
N GLU A 110 -5.63 3.88 -2.89
CA GLU A 110 -6.63 2.85 -3.18
C GLU A 110 -8.04 3.29 -2.74
N MET A 111 -8.14 3.97 -1.57
CA MET A 111 -9.40 4.48 -1.04
C MET A 111 -9.91 5.70 -1.81
N LEU A 112 -9.05 6.69 -2.06
CA LEU A 112 -9.41 7.91 -2.79
C LEU A 112 -9.87 7.60 -4.21
N LEU A 113 -9.16 6.72 -4.92
CA LEU A 113 -9.53 6.32 -6.28
C LEU A 113 -10.85 5.55 -6.33
N TRP A 114 -11.17 4.77 -5.30
CA TRP A 114 -12.50 4.18 -5.15
C TRP A 114 -13.57 5.27 -5.03
N ASP A 115 -13.38 6.23 -4.13
CA ASP A 115 -14.33 7.32 -3.88
C ASP A 115 -14.53 8.20 -5.14
N LEU A 116 -13.49 8.34 -5.96
CA LEU A 116 -13.53 9.08 -7.23
C LEU A 116 -14.07 8.27 -8.43
N GLY A 117 -14.45 7.01 -8.24
CA GLY A 117 -15.04 6.17 -9.30
C GLY A 117 -14.02 5.66 -10.34
N PHE A 118 -12.78 5.43 -9.94
CA PHE A 118 -11.74 4.88 -10.84
C PHE A 118 -12.07 3.47 -11.33
N ALA A 119 -12.73 2.66 -10.51
CA ALA A 119 -13.22 1.34 -10.92
C ALA A 119 -14.52 1.50 -11.73
N GLU A 120 -14.43 1.28 -13.04
CA GLU A 120 -15.54 1.49 -13.97
C GLU A 120 -16.47 0.27 -14.04
N THR A 121 -15.91 -0.94 -14.04
CA THR A 121 -16.67 -2.18 -14.16
C THR A 121 -16.96 -2.84 -12.80
N PRO A 122 -17.97 -3.69 -12.69
CA PRO A 122 -18.21 -4.48 -11.47
C PRO A 122 -17.01 -5.34 -11.07
N GLU A 123 -16.30 -5.92 -12.05
CA GLU A 123 -15.12 -6.75 -11.83
C GLU A 123 -13.95 -5.94 -11.25
N ASP A 124 -13.71 -4.73 -11.76
CA ASP A 124 -12.70 -3.81 -11.21
C ASP A 124 -13.05 -3.41 -9.77
N LYS A 125 -14.34 -3.17 -9.47
CA LYS A 125 -14.82 -2.91 -8.11
C LYS A 125 -14.58 -4.11 -7.18
N ILE A 126 -14.84 -5.32 -7.66
CA ILE A 126 -14.52 -6.55 -6.91
C ILE A 126 -13.02 -6.62 -6.64
N GLY A 127 -12.16 -6.32 -7.62
CA GLY A 127 -10.72 -6.29 -7.46
C GLY A 127 -10.28 -5.31 -6.35
N MET A 128 -10.80 -4.08 -6.36
CA MET A 128 -10.49 -3.09 -5.31
C MET A 128 -11.01 -3.53 -3.93
N LEU A 129 -12.20 -4.10 -3.84
CA LEU A 129 -12.78 -4.60 -2.58
C LEU A 129 -12.03 -5.83 -2.05
N PHE A 130 -11.57 -6.73 -2.93
CA PHE A 130 -10.73 -7.86 -2.55
C PHE A 130 -9.46 -7.37 -1.84
N TRP A 131 -8.73 -6.41 -2.42
CA TRP A 131 -7.54 -5.87 -1.81
C TRP A 131 -7.83 -5.12 -0.50
N ARG A 132 -8.91 -4.36 -0.44
CA ARG A 132 -9.32 -3.70 0.83
C ARG A 132 -9.62 -4.72 1.92
N LYS A 133 -10.33 -5.79 1.59
CA LYS A 133 -10.60 -6.91 2.51
C LYS A 133 -9.30 -7.58 2.96
N HIS A 134 -8.35 -7.77 2.05
CA HIS A 134 -7.02 -8.28 2.35
C HIS A 134 -6.25 -7.37 3.33
N ARG A 135 -6.29 -6.04 3.13
CA ARG A 135 -5.64 -5.09 4.06
C ARG A 135 -6.23 -5.18 5.49
N CYS A 136 -7.53 -5.32 5.62
CA CYS A 136 -8.17 -5.58 6.91
C CYS A 136 -7.73 -6.93 7.51
N ALA A 137 -7.70 -7.98 6.69
CA ALA A 137 -7.28 -9.31 7.11
C ALA A 137 -5.83 -9.35 7.62
N ARG A 138 -4.93 -8.56 7.02
CA ARG A 138 -3.54 -8.41 7.46
C ARG A 138 -3.45 -7.96 8.93
N ILE A 139 -4.29 -7.04 9.37
CA ILE A 139 -4.32 -6.63 10.77
C ILE A 139 -4.68 -7.83 11.65
N ILE A 140 -5.74 -8.54 11.28
CA ILE A 140 -6.31 -9.62 12.10
C ILE A 140 -5.33 -10.78 12.23
N PHE A 141 -4.90 -11.38 11.11
CA PHE A 141 -4.06 -12.57 11.19
C PHE A 141 -2.65 -12.26 11.72
N SER A 142 -2.06 -11.13 11.33
CA SER A 142 -0.71 -10.77 11.72
C SER A 142 -0.61 -10.50 13.24
N LEU A 143 -1.53 -9.71 13.79
CA LEU A 143 -1.55 -9.44 15.22
C LEU A 143 -1.87 -10.70 16.03
N ASN A 144 -2.83 -11.52 15.60
CA ASN A 144 -3.13 -12.77 16.28
C ASN A 144 -1.97 -13.75 16.28
N TYR A 145 -1.20 -13.83 15.19
CA TYR A 145 0.03 -14.62 15.16
C TYR A 145 1.06 -14.12 16.17
N HIS A 146 1.40 -12.82 16.14
CA HIS A 146 2.40 -12.25 17.04
C HIS A 146 1.96 -12.31 18.52
N LEU A 147 0.67 -12.27 18.78
CA LEU A 147 0.09 -12.48 20.11
C LEU A 147 -0.08 -13.96 20.48
N LYS A 148 0.39 -14.89 19.64
CA LYS A 148 0.29 -16.35 19.84
C LYS A 148 -1.15 -16.88 19.96
N ARG A 149 -2.08 -16.24 19.26
CA ARG A 149 -3.51 -16.59 19.22
C ARG A 149 -3.90 -17.37 17.96
N MET A 150 -3.06 -17.36 16.93
CA MET A 150 -3.22 -18.12 15.69
C MET A 150 -1.88 -18.72 15.28
N THR A 151 -1.93 -19.96 14.80
CA THR A 151 -0.81 -20.63 14.14
C THR A 151 -0.65 -20.14 12.69
N PRO A 152 0.49 -20.37 12.00
CA PRO A 152 0.64 -20.07 10.59
C PRO A 152 -0.45 -20.72 9.71
N ASP A 153 -0.81 -21.98 9.99
CA ASP A 153 -1.83 -22.69 9.21
C ASP A 153 -3.22 -22.07 9.40
N GLU A 154 -3.60 -21.71 10.62
CA GLU A 154 -4.85 -20.96 10.88
C GLU A 154 -4.87 -19.59 10.18
N CYS A 155 -3.73 -18.93 10.07
CA CYS A 155 -3.62 -17.68 9.30
C CYS A 155 -3.83 -17.91 7.79
N ILE A 156 -3.31 -19.01 7.24
CA ILE A 156 -3.52 -19.40 5.83
C ILE A 156 -5.00 -19.71 5.59
N GLU A 157 -5.62 -20.55 6.42
CA GLU A 157 -7.05 -20.86 6.31
C GLU A 157 -7.90 -19.59 6.43
N TYR A 158 -7.57 -18.70 7.35
CA TYR A 158 -8.27 -17.43 7.49
C TYR A 158 -8.23 -16.60 6.20
N LEU A 159 -7.08 -16.53 5.52
CA LEU A 159 -6.96 -15.80 4.26
C LEU A 159 -7.73 -16.48 3.11
N VAL A 160 -7.72 -17.81 3.05
CA VAL A 160 -8.48 -18.58 2.05
C VAL A 160 -9.98 -18.38 2.28
N ASP A 161 -10.47 -18.66 3.48
CA ASP A 161 -11.91 -18.71 3.76
C ASP A 161 -12.55 -17.32 3.84
N ARG A 162 -11.85 -16.37 4.48
CA ARG A 162 -12.43 -15.06 4.78
C ARG A 162 -12.13 -14.02 3.72
N VAL A 163 -11.01 -14.12 3.01
CA VAL A 163 -10.63 -13.18 1.96
C VAL A 163 -10.93 -13.72 0.57
N GLY A 164 -10.76 -15.01 0.37
CA GLY A 164 -10.90 -15.68 -0.93
C GLY A 164 -9.56 -15.76 -1.69
N HIS A 165 -8.44 -15.80 -0.95
CA HIS A 165 -7.13 -16.02 -1.56
C HIS A 165 -6.99 -17.43 -2.12
N GLU A 166 -6.32 -17.55 -3.25
CA GLU A 166 -5.74 -18.83 -3.67
C GLU A 166 -4.77 -19.31 -2.58
N ARG A 167 -4.83 -20.60 -2.23
CA ARG A 167 -4.06 -21.17 -1.11
C ARG A 167 -2.56 -20.91 -1.23
N ASN A 168 -2.02 -21.01 -2.43
CA ASN A 168 -0.59 -20.78 -2.67
C ASN A 168 -0.20 -19.32 -2.35
N ASN A 169 -1.04 -18.36 -2.75
CA ASN A 169 -0.85 -16.95 -2.48
C ASN A 169 -1.04 -16.63 -0.98
N ALA A 170 -2.02 -17.24 -0.32
CA ALA A 170 -2.22 -17.12 1.13
C ALA A 170 -0.99 -17.64 1.90
N THR A 171 -0.45 -18.79 1.49
CA THR A 171 0.76 -19.37 2.10
C THR A 171 1.97 -18.44 1.96
N ALA A 172 2.18 -17.88 0.77
CA ALA A 172 3.28 -16.94 0.54
C ALA A 172 3.11 -15.63 1.34
N GLU A 173 1.90 -15.11 1.43
CA GLU A 173 1.58 -13.90 2.22
C GLU A 173 1.81 -14.11 3.71
N VAL A 174 1.42 -15.25 4.26
CA VAL A 174 1.67 -15.60 5.66
C VAL A 174 3.17 -15.74 5.93
N ARG A 175 3.91 -16.44 5.06
CA ARG A 175 5.38 -16.54 5.15
C ARG A 175 6.03 -15.15 5.14
N ARG A 176 5.63 -14.29 4.23
CA ARG A 176 6.10 -12.91 4.15
C ARG A 176 5.90 -12.15 5.45
N SER A 177 4.75 -12.32 6.06
CA SER A 177 4.35 -11.58 7.27
C SER A 177 5.15 -11.97 8.51
N PHE A 178 5.70 -13.19 8.55
CA PHE A 178 6.35 -13.76 9.74
C PHE A 178 7.85 -13.96 9.56
N ALA A 179 8.33 -13.98 8.32
CA ALA A 179 9.73 -14.21 8.00
C ALA A 179 10.45 -12.89 7.66
N GLY A 180 11.61 -12.68 8.23
CA GLY A 180 12.54 -11.67 7.79
C GLY A 180 12.37 -10.30 8.45
N SER A 181 12.32 -9.24 7.65
CA SER A 181 12.49 -7.85 8.07
C SER A 181 11.21 -7.15 8.56
N TYR A 182 10.06 -7.80 8.51
CA TYR A 182 8.80 -7.19 8.92
C TYR A 182 8.57 -7.30 10.43
N GLY A 183 8.47 -6.16 11.09
CA GLY A 183 8.06 -6.12 12.49
C GLY A 183 6.57 -6.45 12.68
N PRO A 184 6.14 -6.74 13.93
CA PRO A 184 4.76 -7.16 14.24
C PRO A 184 3.66 -6.22 13.75
N LEU A 185 3.95 -4.92 13.66
CA LEU A 185 2.98 -3.89 13.24
C LEU A 185 3.01 -3.57 11.75
N TYR A 186 3.97 -4.13 10.98
CA TYR A 186 4.13 -3.78 9.58
C TYR A 186 2.85 -4.01 8.76
N GLN A 187 2.22 -5.17 8.94
CA GLN A 187 1.00 -5.51 8.19
C GLN A 187 -0.21 -4.64 8.58
N ALA A 188 -0.26 -4.17 9.81
CA ALA A 188 -1.30 -3.25 10.26
C ALA A 188 -1.12 -1.82 9.67
N ALA A 189 0.11 -1.45 9.37
CA ALA A 189 0.47 -0.11 8.91
C ALA A 189 -0.22 0.30 7.60
N TYR A 190 -0.51 -0.66 6.71
CA TYR A 190 -1.25 -0.41 5.47
C TYR A 190 -2.59 0.29 5.75
N MET A 191 -3.50 -0.42 6.40
CA MET A 191 -4.86 0.07 6.63
C MET A 191 -4.87 1.23 7.62
N LEU A 192 -4.16 1.12 8.74
CA LEU A 192 -4.17 2.17 9.76
C LEU A 192 -3.51 3.45 9.24
N GLY A 193 -2.37 3.35 8.57
CA GLY A 193 -1.73 4.51 7.96
C GLY A 193 -2.59 5.15 6.86
N GLY A 194 -3.24 4.33 6.02
CA GLY A 194 -4.18 4.83 5.01
C GLY A 194 -5.37 5.57 5.60
N LEU A 195 -5.93 5.06 6.71
CA LEU A 195 -7.02 5.73 7.43
C LEU A 195 -6.57 7.05 8.07
N GLN A 196 -5.36 7.11 8.63
CA GLN A 196 -4.79 8.34 9.18
C GLN A 196 -4.60 9.42 8.09
N ILE A 197 -4.04 9.05 6.92
CA ILE A 197 -3.89 9.99 5.80
C ILE A 197 -5.28 10.42 5.27
N ARG A 198 -6.25 9.49 5.21
CA ARG A 198 -7.63 9.82 4.80
C ARG A 198 -8.28 10.81 5.76
N GLN A 199 -8.09 10.63 7.05
CA GLN A 199 -8.58 11.56 8.08
C GLN A 199 -7.96 12.95 7.90
N LEU A 200 -6.66 13.01 7.63
CA LEU A 200 -5.95 14.27 7.38
C LEU A 200 -6.43 14.96 6.09
N HIS A 201 -6.72 14.17 5.04
CA HIS A 201 -7.34 14.68 3.82
C HIS A 201 -8.75 15.24 4.08
N GLU A 202 -9.55 14.55 4.87
CA GLU A 202 -10.88 15.04 5.26
C GLU A 202 -10.77 16.39 6.01
N GLU A 203 -9.81 16.51 6.92
CA GLU A 203 -9.60 17.72 7.71
C GLU A 203 -9.13 18.90 6.86
N LEU A 204 -8.14 18.69 5.97
CA LEU A 204 -7.52 19.78 5.21
C LEU A 204 -8.22 20.10 3.88
N VAL A 205 -8.78 19.10 3.22
CA VAL A 205 -9.38 19.25 1.89
C VAL A 205 -10.90 19.30 1.96
N GLN A 206 -11.57 18.29 2.56
CA GLN A 206 -13.03 18.23 2.53
C GLN A 206 -13.67 19.26 3.45
N LYS A 207 -13.11 19.43 4.64
CA LYS A 207 -13.59 20.42 5.64
C LYS A 207 -12.76 21.71 5.64
N GLY A 208 -11.56 21.67 5.08
CA GLY A 208 -10.64 22.79 4.98
C GLY A 208 -10.71 23.52 3.64
N SER A 209 -9.64 24.22 3.30
CA SER A 209 -9.54 25.06 2.10
C SER A 209 -8.50 24.59 1.08
N TRP A 210 -7.86 23.45 1.33
CA TRP A 210 -6.81 22.95 0.45
C TRP A 210 -7.40 22.22 -0.76
N SER A 211 -6.73 22.35 -1.93
CA SER A 211 -7.01 21.47 -3.05
C SER A 211 -6.37 20.10 -2.83
N ASN A 212 -6.85 19.09 -3.57
CA ASN A 212 -6.24 17.77 -3.58
C ASN A 212 -4.74 17.85 -3.88
N ARG A 213 -4.36 18.60 -4.92
CA ARG A 213 -2.96 18.75 -5.30
C ARG A 213 -2.11 19.40 -4.19
N GLN A 214 -2.59 20.48 -3.59
CA GLN A 214 -1.88 21.10 -2.46
C GLN A 214 -1.61 20.11 -1.33
N PHE A 215 -2.61 19.32 -0.97
CA PHE A 215 -2.51 18.31 0.07
C PHE A 215 -1.50 17.21 -0.27
N HIS A 216 -1.64 16.61 -1.44
CA HIS A 216 -0.78 15.50 -1.85
C HIS A 216 0.67 15.93 -2.05
N ASP A 217 0.89 17.07 -2.68
CA ASP A 217 2.23 17.63 -2.88
C ASP A 217 2.90 17.96 -1.55
N ALA A 218 2.16 18.54 -0.60
CA ALA A 218 2.69 18.85 0.73
C ALA A 218 3.13 17.58 1.48
N ILE A 219 2.35 16.49 1.45
CA ILE A 219 2.73 15.21 2.06
C ILE A 219 4.04 14.69 1.46
N LEU A 220 4.14 14.66 0.15
CA LEU A 220 5.33 14.16 -0.55
C LEU A 220 6.57 15.03 -0.29
N GLN A 221 6.39 16.35 -0.19
CA GLN A 221 7.48 17.30 0.05
C GLN A 221 7.94 17.34 1.52
N GLU A 222 7.07 16.99 2.47
CA GLU A 222 7.46 16.88 3.88
C GLU A 222 8.23 15.60 4.20
N HIS A 223 8.26 14.63 3.30
CA HIS A 223 8.95 13.34 3.47
C HIS A 223 8.30 12.43 4.52
N SER A 224 8.86 11.23 4.71
CA SER A 224 8.35 10.25 5.66
C SER A 224 8.55 10.68 7.11
N MET A 225 7.49 10.58 7.91
CA MET A 225 7.48 10.78 9.36
C MET A 225 6.22 10.13 9.95
N PRO A 226 6.09 10.00 11.28
CA PRO A 226 4.82 9.65 11.91
C PRO A 226 3.70 10.59 11.44
N ILE A 227 2.54 10.02 11.11
CA ILE A 227 1.45 10.79 10.46
C ILE A 227 0.91 11.88 11.37
N GLU A 228 0.93 11.66 12.68
CA GLU A 228 0.56 12.67 13.68
C GLU A 228 1.51 13.89 13.66
N MET A 229 2.80 13.66 13.45
CA MET A 229 3.77 14.76 13.29
C MET A 229 3.57 15.48 11.96
N LEU A 230 3.25 14.72 10.89
CA LEU A 230 2.86 15.32 9.61
C LEU A 230 1.63 16.21 9.77
N ARG A 231 0.61 15.74 10.49
CA ARG A 231 -0.60 16.52 10.80
C ARG A 231 -0.26 17.81 11.54
N ALA A 232 0.53 17.70 12.61
CA ALA A 232 0.96 18.89 13.37
C ALA A 232 1.72 19.87 12.49
N LYS A 233 2.58 19.38 11.60
CA LYS A 233 3.37 20.22 10.67
C LYS A 233 2.46 20.94 9.67
N LEU A 234 1.50 20.24 9.05
CA LEU A 234 0.63 20.82 8.03
C LEU A 234 -0.38 21.82 8.62
N LEU A 235 -0.85 21.57 9.84
CA LEU A 235 -1.78 22.43 10.57
C LEU A 235 -1.08 23.49 11.44
N GLN A 236 0.26 23.51 11.49
CA GLN A 236 1.06 24.41 12.31
C GLN A 236 0.70 24.32 13.82
N LEU A 237 0.39 23.10 14.28
CA LEU A 237 0.10 22.86 15.70
C LEU A 237 1.39 22.86 16.52
N PRO A 238 1.36 23.41 17.75
CA PRO A 238 2.49 23.29 18.66
C PRO A 238 2.69 21.82 19.07
N LEU A 239 3.95 21.39 19.13
CA LEU A 239 4.32 20.08 19.66
C LEU A 239 5.12 20.30 20.94
N GLU A 240 4.55 19.91 22.06
CA GLU A 240 5.23 19.88 23.35
C GLU A 240 5.97 18.54 23.54
N ALA A 241 6.92 18.50 24.48
CA ALA A 241 7.72 17.29 24.73
C ALA A 241 6.87 16.09 25.19
N ASP A 242 5.76 16.35 25.83
CA ASP A 242 4.78 15.35 26.32
C ASP A 242 3.55 15.21 25.42
N TRP A 243 3.64 15.70 24.19
CA TRP A 243 2.55 15.61 23.21
C TRP A 243 2.10 14.15 23.00
N GLN A 244 0.79 13.93 23.01
CA GLN A 244 0.18 12.64 22.76
C GLN A 244 -0.65 12.69 21.48
N PRO A 245 -0.64 11.62 20.65
CA PRO A 245 -1.52 11.55 19.49
C PRO A 245 -2.98 11.57 19.92
N THR A 246 -3.81 12.25 19.14
CA THR A 246 -5.25 12.42 19.42
C THR A 246 -6.14 11.51 18.56
N TRP A 247 -5.56 10.67 17.73
CA TRP A 247 -6.26 9.74 16.84
C TRP A 247 -5.35 8.65 16.26
#